data_b982c171bb48bcfd3c9edccda82c8741
#
_entry.id   b982c171bb48bcfd3c9edccda82c8741
#
_cell.length_a   1.000
_cell.length_b   1.000
_cell.length_c   1.000
_cell.angle_alpha   90.00
_cell.angle_beta   90.00
_cell.angle_gamma   90.00
#
_symmetry.space_group_name_H-M   'P 1'
#
loop_
_entity.id
_entity.type
_entity.pdbx_description
1 polymer ?
#
loop_
_entity_poly.entity_id
_entity_poly.type
_entity_poly.pdbx_seq_one_letter_code
_entity_poly.pdbx_strand_id
1 'polypeptide(L)'
;MLLAAISVGVISTATLPATAQPKKEVKIKPLNTKKWQKYDVGSIRFHDKATHTEGSAIYNRLIPNPNEYISECAREVLATLYFSPKDSITPVKSIYYTLEDKEGVSAKGGGRGRVHIFYSTRHIENSYRGRGDEKVMFETRGVLLHELTHAYQLEPQGIGSYGTNRTFWAFIEGMADAVRVANGGFYGEKDRPKGGHYMNGYRHAGYFFVWIRDNYDADFLRKFNQSTLHVVPWSFDGAIKSILGEKYDIETLWHEYQVAVGDIKE
;
A
#
# COMPACT_ATOMS: atom_id res chain seq x y z
N MET A 1 -55.93 59.77 11.65
CA MET A 1 -55.80 58.34 11.43
C MET A 1 -54.32 58.04 11.27
N LEU A 2 -53.70 57.54 12.35
CA LEU A 2 -52.28 57.08 12.32
C LEU A 2 -52.28 55.58 12.01
N LEU A 3 -51.61 55.20 10.94
CA LEU A 3 -51.29 53.78 10.67
C LEU A 3 -49.95 53.41 11.35
N ALA A 4 -50.01 52.46 12.26
CA ALA A 4 -48.80 51.85 12.88
C ALA A 4 -48.34 50.73 11.97
N ALA A 5 -47.07 50.81 11.53
CA ALA A 5 -46.37 49.72 10.82
C ALA A 5 -45.75 48.73 11.83
N ILE A 6 -46.20 47.49 11.76
CA ILE A 6 -45.64 46.40 12.56
C ILE A 6 -44.45 45.77 11.75
N SER A 7 -43.22 45.93 12.23
CA SER A 7 -42.06 45.25 11.67
C SER A 7 -41.93 43.86 12.28
N VAL A 8 -42.05 42.84 11.45
CA VAL A 8 -41.79 41.44 11.81
C VAL A 8 -40.27 41.19 11.68
N GLY A 9 -39.63 41.07 12.82
CA GLY A 9 -38.21 40.67 12.88
C GLY A 9 -38.05 39.16 12.55
N VAL A 10 -37.31 38.85 11.49
CA VAL A 10 -36.91 37.48 11.16
C VAL A 10 -35.77 37.09 12.10
N ILE A 11 -36.02 36.17 13.02
CA ILE A 11 -34.98 35.57 13.87
C ILE A 11 -34.26 34.51 13.02
N SER A 12 -33.06 34.82 12.54
CA SER A 12 -32.17 33.86 11.90
C SER A 12 -31.56 32.96 12.99
N THR A 13 -32.00 31.71 13.05
CA THR A 13 -31.36 30.71 13.89
C THR A 13 -30.04 30.26 13.23
N ALA A 14 -28.93 30.80 13.68
CA ALA A 14 -27.62 30.29 13.31
C ALA A 14 -27.47 28.86 13.88
N THR A 15 -27.47 27.88 13.01
CA THR A 15 -27.08 26.48 13.35
C THR A 15 -25.61 26.49 13.70
N LEU A 16 -25.28 26.20 14.97
CA LEU A 16 -23.90 25.93 15.42
C LEU A 16 -23.34 24.76 14.62
N PRO A 17 -22.07 24.85 14.19
CA PRO A 17 -21.43 23.71 13.53
C PRO A 17 -21.43 22.51 14.48
N ALA A 18 -21.83 21.36 13.95
CA ALA A 18 -21.80 20.11 14.70
C ALA A 18 -20.38 19.87 15.20
N THR A 19 -20.20 19.87 16.52
CA THR A 19 -18.94 19.50 17.15
C THR A 19 -18.56 18.09 16.70
N ALA A 20 -17.45 17.97 15.95
CA ALA A 20 -16.92 16.69 15.51
C ALA A 20 -16.76 15.78 16.73
N GLN A 21 -17.46 14.64 16.74
CA GLN A 21 -17.28 13.66 17.79
C GLN A 21 -15.80 13.19 17.79
N PRO A 22 -15.17 13.03 18.97
CA PRO A 22 -13.79 12.57 19.03
C PRO A 22 -13.66 11.24 18.28
N LYS A 23 -12.77 11.19 17.28
CA LYS A 23 -12.49 9.95 16.53
C LYS A 23 -12.03 8.90 17.53
N LYS A 24 -12.65 7.71 17.50
CA LYS A 24 -12.26 6.59 18.36
C LYS A 24 -10.80 6.23 18.03
N GLU A 25 -9.94 6.19 19.06
CA GLU A 25 -8.54 5.80 18.88
C GLU A 25 -8.44 4.40 18.23
N VAL A 26 -7.79 4.34 17.06
CA VAL A 26 -7.57 3.08 16.34
C VAL A 26 -6.30 2.43 16.88
N LYS A 27 -6.43 1.23 17.46
CA LYS A 27 -5.28 0.47 18.00
C LYS A 27 -4.72 -0.46 16.94
N ILE A 28 -3.55 -0.13 16.42
CA ILE A 28 -2.82 -0.99 15.48
C ILE A 28 -2.12 -2.10 16.26
N LYS A 29 -2.46 -3.35 15.94
CA LYS A 29 -1.80 -4.52 16.52
C LYS A 29 -0.52 -4.85 15.74
N PRO A 30 0.52 -5.35 16.41
CA PRO A 30 1.72 -5.85 15.73
C PRO A 30 1.35 -6.91 14.68
N LEU A 31 2.08 -6.90 13.57
CA LEU A 31 1.87 -7.87 12.50
C LEU A 31 2.12 -9.29 13.00
N ASN A 32 1.16 -10.19 12.79
CA ASN A 32 1.28 -11.58 13.19
C ASN A 32 1.56 -12.50 11.99
N THR A 33 2.84 -12.78 11.75
CA THR A 33 3.30 -13.69 10.69
C THR A 33 3.28 -15.17 11.11
N LYS A 34 3.13 -15.49 12.41
CA LYS A 34 3.18 -16.88 12.92
C LYS A 34 2.17 -17.79 12.27
N LYS A 35 0.94 -17.31 12.02
CA LYS A 35 -0.12 -18.08 11.36
C LYS A 35 0.17 -18.41 9.89
N TRP A 36 1.15 -17.70 9.27
CA TRP A 36 1.56 -17.87 7.89
C TRP A 36 2.76 -18.80 7.70
N GLN A 37 3.38 -19.29 8.78
CA GLN A 37 4.59 -20.13 8.70
C GLN A 37 4.39 -21.41 7.90
N LYS A 38 3.18 -21.99 7.95
CA LYS A 38 2.82 -23.21 7.21
C LYS A 38 2.14 -22.95 5.87
N TYR A 39 1.93 -21.68 5.52
CA TYR A 39 1.33 -21.31 4.23
C TYR A 39 2.35 -21.49 3.12
N ASP A 40 1.93 -22.13 2.02
CA ASP A 40 2.76 -22.28 0.83
C ASP A 40 2.80 -20.97 0.05
N VAL A 41 3.92 -20.26 0.16
CA VAL A 41 4.19 -19.00 -0.55
C VAL A 41 4.57 -19.19 -2.01
N GLY A 42 4.59 -20.44 -2.49
CA GLY A 42 5.10 -20.83 -3.79
C GLY A 42 6.59 -21.20 -3.77
N SER A 43 7.02 -21.95 -4.77
CA SER A 43 8.41 -22.35 -4.93
C SER A 43 9.28 -21.14 -5.29
N ILE A 44 10.21 -20.75 -4.40
CA ILE A 44 11.10 -19.61 -4.61
C ILE A 44 12.38 -20.08 -5.30
N ARG A 45 12.80 -19.37 -6.34
CA ARG A 45 14.02 -19.61 -7.11
C ARG A 45 14.77 -18.31 -7.30
N PHE A 46 15.81 -18.13 -6.49
CA PHE A 46 16.75 -17.04 -6.67
C PHE A 46 17.76 -17.38 -7.77
N HIS A 47 18.06 -16.42 -8.64
CA HIS A 47 19.05 -16.54 -9.68
C HIS A 47 19.82 -15.22 -9.87
N ASP A 48 21.11 -15.26 -9.66
CA ASP A 48 22.00 -14.14 -9.88
C ASP A 48 22.54 -14.19 -11.32
N LYS A 49 22.07 -13.25 -12.16
CA LYS A 49 22.52 -13.07 -13.55
C LYS A 49 23.59 -12.00 -13.68
N ALA A 50 24.00 -11.37 -12.58
CA ALA A 50 24.89 -10.22 -12.56
C ALA A 50 26.12 -10.44 -11.65
N THR A 51 26.60 -11.67 -11.56
CA THR A 51 27.72 -12.10 -10.67
C THR A 51 29.01 -11.33 -10.86
N HIS A 52 29.15 -10.59 -11.99
CA HIS A 52 30.29 -9.74 -12.33
C HIS A 52 30.21 -8.34 -11.70
N THR A 53 29.10 -7.98 -11.02
CA THR A 53 28.86 -6.64 -10.47
C THR A 53 29.16 -6.57 -8.97
N GLU A 54 29.54 -5.38 -8.50
CA GLU A 54 29.71 -5.09 -7.07
C GLU A 54 28.37 -5.26 -6.32
N GLY A 55 27.25 -4.83 -6.93
CA GLY A 55 25.91 -4.96 -6.35
C GLY A 55 25.51 -6.40 -6.09
N SER A 56 25.89 -7.35 -6.97
CA SER A 56 25.73 -8.79 -6.74
C SER A 56 26.55 -9.26 -5.55
N ALA A 57 27.81 -8.87 -5.46
CA ALA A 57 28.68 -9.26 -4.34
C ALA A 57 28.13 -8.72 -3.00
N ILE A 58 27.67 -7.47 -2.97
CA ILE A 58 27.05 -6.85 -1.79
C ILE A 58 25.79 -7.63 -1.38
N TYR A 59 24.88 -7.89 -2.33
CA TYR A 59 23.64 -8.62 -2.05
C TYR A 59 23.89 -9.99 -1.47
N ASN A 60 24.73 -10.80 -2.12
CA ASN A 60 25.01 -12.18 -1.69
C ASN A 60 25.72 -12.24 -0.33
N ARG A 61 26.53 -11.23 0.00
CA ARG A 61 27.14 -11.11 1.33
C ARG A 61 26.11 -10.79 2.41
N LEU A 62 25.14 -9.90 2.13
CA LEU A 62 24.14 -9.47 3.11
C LEU A 62 22.98 -10.44 3.26
N ILE A 63 22.63 -11.15 2.19
CA ILE A 63 21.51 -12.10 2.14
C ILE A 63 22.01 -13.47 1.67
N PRO A 64 22.69 -14.22 2.54
CA PRO A 64 23.29 -15.53 2.17
C PRO A 64 22.23 -16.60 1.87
N ASN A 65 20.99 -16.43 2.36
CA ASN A 65 19.87 -17.34 2.12
C ASN A 65 18.69 -16.60 1.44
N PRO A 66 18.80 -16.21 0.15
CA PRO A 66 17.80 -15.39 -0.51
C PRO A 66 16.39 -15.99 -0.52
N ASN A 67 16.28 -17.32 -0.72
CA ASN A 67 14.98 -18.00 -0.76
C ASN A 67 14.22 -17.90 0.59
N GLU A 68 14.93 -18.03 1.69
CA GLU A 68 14.37 -17.89 3.03
C GLU A 68 13.93 -16.43 3.28
N TYR A 69 14.81 -15.48 2.98
CA TYR A 69 14.54 -14.05 3.14
C TYR A 69 13.32 -13.59 2.32
N ILE A 70 13.20 -14.03 1.06
CA ILE A 70 12.04 -13.75 0.22
C ILE A 70 10.78 -14.40 0.81
N SER A 71 10.89 -15.63 1.33
CA SER A 71 9.77 -16.33 1.97
C SER A 71 9.27 -15.60 3.23
N GLU A 72 10.15 -15.02 4.02
CA GLU A 72 9.80 -14.21 5.18
C GLU A 72 9.06 -12.92 4.77
N CYS A 73 9.59 -12.18 3.78
CA CYS A 73 8.93 -11.01 3.23
C CYS A 73 7.54 -11.36 2.64
N ALA A 74 7.41 -12.51 1.96
CA ALA A 74 6.13 -12.99 1.44
C ALA A 74 5.09 -13.21 2.57
N ARG A 75 5.51 -13.77 3.71
CA ARG A 75 4.63 -13.95 4.87
C ARG A 75 4.21 -12.62 5.51
N GLU A 76 5.07 -11.63 5.53
CA GLU A 76 4.74 -10.27 5.98
C GLU A 76 3.69 -9.62 5.08
N VAL A 77 3.87 -9.74 3.75
CA VAL A 77 2.90 -9.27 2.76
C VAL A 77 1.55 -9.95 2.97
N LEU A 78 1.51 -11.28 3.04
CA LEU A 78 0.29 -12.04 3.28
C LEU A 78 -0.40 -11.65 4.59
N ALA A 79 0.35 -11.46 5.67
CA ALA A 79 -0.19 -11.04 6.96
C ALA A 79 -0.75 -9.60 6.93
N THR A 80 -0.25 -8.75 6.03
CA THR A 80 -0.74 -7.38 5.84
C THR A 80 -2.00 -7.35 4.97
N LEU A 81 -2.09 -8.19 3.93
CA LEU A 81 -3.19 -8.20 2.96
C LEU A 81 -4.38 -9.08 3.36
N TYR A 82 -4.20 -10.05 4.26
CA TYR A 82 -5.20 -11.07 4.57
C TYR A 82 -5.37 -11.30 6.07
N PHE A 83 -6.55 -11.73 6.46
CA PHE A 83 -6.86 -12.09 7.85
C PHE A 83 -6.29 -13.46 8.22
N SER A 84 -6.32 -14.40 7.29
CA SER A 84 -5.89 -15.78 7.54
C SER A 84 -5.51 -16.54 6.28
N PRO A 85 -4.77 -17.66 6.39
CA PRO A 85 -4.50 -18.58 5.27
C PRO A 85 -5.75 -19.21 4.62
N LYS A 86 -6.93 -19.01 5.20
CA LYS A 86 -8.21 -19.53 4.68
C LYS A 86 -8.96 -18.52 3.80
N ASP A 87 -8.47 -17.29 3.73
CA ASP A 87 -9.05 -16.26 2.87
C ASP A 87 -8.87 -16.63 1.40
N SER A 88 -9.63 -15.98 0.52
CA SER A 88 -9.46 -16.13 -0.93
C SER A 88 -8.17 -15.40 -1.33
N ILE A 89 -7.07 -16.14 -1.44
CA ILE A 89 -5.73 -15.62 -1.73
C ILE A 89 -5.39 -15.90 -3.19
N THR A 90 -4.75 -14.92 -3.87
CA THR A 90 -4.20 -15.14 -5.21
C THR A 90 -3.17 -16.27 -5.18
N PRO A 91 -3.38 -17.38 -5.92
CA PRO A 91 -2.48 -18.51 -5.86
C PRO A 91 -1.14 -18.22 -6.54
N VAL A 92 -0.06 -18.32 -5.79
CA VAL A 92 1.32 -18.22 -6.27
C VAL A 92 1.94 -19.61 -6.28
N LYS A 93 2.35 -20.08 -7.48
CA LYS A 93 2.99 -21.40 -7.67
C LYS A 93 4.50 -21.31 -7.58
N SER A 94 5.06 -20.22 -8.11
CA SER A 94 6.51 -20.01 -8.12
C SER A 94 6.86 -18.53 -8.18
N ILE A 95 7.97 -18.18 -7.53
CA ILE A 95 8.59 -16.86 -7.55
C ILE A 95 10.01 -17.03 -8.08
N TYR A 96 10.28 -16.45 -9.23
CA TYR A 96 11.61 -16.33 -9.83
C TYR A 96 12.13 -14.93 -9.50
N TYR A 97 13.11 -14.85 -8.63
CA TYR A 97 13.74 -13.60 -8.23
C TYR A 97 15.14 -13.53 -8.81
N THR A 98 15.41 -12.51 -9.64
CA THR A 98 16.68 -12.39 -10.35
C THR A 98 17.40 -11.10 -10.02
N LEU A 99 18.70 -11.18 -9.74
CA LEU A 99 19.58 -10.01 -9.81
C LEU A 99 19.98 -9.78 -11.25
N GLU A 100 19.84 -8.53 -11.72
CA GLU A 100 20.18 -8.14 -13.09
C GLU A 100 20.98 -6.84 -13.10
N ASP A 101 22.03 -6.78 -13.93
CA ASP A 101 22.73 -5.52 -14.24
C ASP A 101 21.88 -4.69 -15.21
N LYS A 102 20.94 -3.95 -14.68
CA LYS A 102 19.90 -3.25 -15.44
C LYS A 102 19.52 -1.92 -14.80
N GLU A 103 19.14 -0.96 -15.64
CA GLU A 103 18.56 0.31 -15.18
C GLU A 103 17.21 0.11 -14.46
N GLY A 104 16.88 1.06 -13.58
CA GLY A 104 15.69 1.02 -12.74
C GLY A 104 15.96 0.41 -11.37
N VAL A 105 14.91 0.03 -10.68
CA VAL A 105 14.99 -0.55 -9.33
C VAL A 105 14.60 -2.01 -9.38
N SER A 106 13.35 -2.28 -9.73
CA SER A 106 12.73 -3.60 -9.74
C SER A 106 11.47 -3.56 -10.61
N ALA A 107 10.96 -4.71 -10.98
CA ALA A 107 9.60 -4.86 -11.48
C ALA A 107 9.14 -6.32 -11.36
N LYS A 108 7.82 -6.46 -11.12
CA LYS A 108 7.15 -7.77 -11.15
C LYS A 108 6.53 -8.00 -12.53
N GLY A 109 6.74 -9.19 -13.05
CA GLY A 109 6.09 -9.72 -14.25
C GLY A 109 5.53 -11.12 -14.02
N GLY A 110 5.21 -11.80 -15.12
CA GLY A 110 4.66 -13.16 -15.11
C GLY A 110 3.15 -13.22 -15.06
N GLY A 111 2.60 -14.42 -14.90
CA GLY A 111 1.15 -14.65 -14.86
C GLY A 111 0.81 -16.09 -14.52
N ARG A 112 -0.48 -16.37 -14.30
CA ARG A 112 -1.00 -17.72 -13.96
C ARG A 112 -0.29 -18.35 -12.75
N GLY A 113 -0.02 -17.52 -11.72
CA GLY A 113 0.67 -17.94 -10.51
C GLY A 113 2.19 -18.08 -10.63
N ARG A 114 2.79 -17.75 -11.77
CA ARG A 114 4.24 -17.65 -11.95
C ARG A 114 4.64 -16.18 -11.86
N VAL A 115 5.40 -15.83 -10.83
CA VAL A 115 5.85 -14.47 -10.54
C VAL A 115 7.32 -14.36 -10.93
N HIS A 116 7.67 -13.33 -11.67
CA HIS A 116 9.03 -12.99 -12.03
C HIS A 116 9.33 -11.61 -11.46
N ILE A 117 10.35 -11.50 -10.65
CA ILE A 117 10.82 -10.23 -10.08
C ILE A 117 12.29 -10.07 -10.47
N PHE A 118 12.64 -8.96 -11.10
CA PHE A 118 14.04 -8.58 -11.19
C PHE A 118 14.37 -7.53 -10.13
N TYR A 119 15.60 -7.53 -9.65
CA TYR A 119 16.16 -6.49 -8.79
C TYR A 119 17.50 -6.02 -9.35
N SER A 120 17.64 -4.72 -9.52
CA SER A 120 18.79 -4.09 -10.15
C SER A 120 20.01 -4.10 -9.24
N THR A 121 21.12 -4.65 -9.70
CA THR A 121 22.42 -4.57 -8.98
C THR A 121 22.94 -3.13 -8.96
N ARG A 122 22.62 -2.31 -9.96
CA ARG A 122 22.96 -0.86 -9.98
C ARG A 122 22.23 -0.11 -8.87
N HIS A 123 20.99 -0.46 -8.58
CA HIS A 123 20.26 0.12 -7.44
C HIS A 123 20.87 -0.28 -6.10
N ILE A 124 21.34 -1.52 -5.97
CA ILE A 124 22.07 -2.01 -4.78
C ILE A 124 23.35 -1.21 -4.58
N GLU A 125 24.17 -1.04 -5.62
CA GLU A 125 25.41 -0.26 -5.58
C GLU A 125 25.14 1.20 -5.19
N ASN A 126 24.13 1.83 -5.80
CA ASN A 126 23.76 3.21 -5.48
C ASN A 126 23.28 3.35 -4.03
N SER A 127 22.53 2.38 -3.53
CA SER A 127 22.10 2.35 -2.14
C SER A 127 23.27 2.19 -1.18
N TYR A 128 24.24 1.34 -1.51
CA TYR A 128 25.45 1.09 -0.72
C TYR A 128 26.34 2.34 -0.62
N ARG A 129 26.58 3.03 -1.73
CA ARG A 129 27.43 4.25 -1.78
C ARG A 129 26.92 5.36 -0.86
N GLY A 130 25.62 5.41 -0.60
CA GLY A 130 25.03 6.44 0.24
C GLY A 130 25.14 6.17 1.73
N ARG A 131 24.92 4.93 2.18
CA ARG A 131 24.76 4.58 3.60
C ARG A 131 25.19 3.16 3.97
N GLY A 132 25.91 2.45 3.11
CA GLY A 132 26.42 1.13 3.38
C GLY A 132 25.34 0.04 3.49
N ASP A 133 25.67 -0.99 4.27
CA ASP A 133 24.88 -2.23 4.41
C ASP A 133 23.44 -1.99 4.88
N GLU A 134 23.25 -1.10 5.85
CA GLU A 134 21.92 -0.80 6.41
C GLU A 134 20.96 -0.26 5.34
N LYS A 135 21.45 0.62 4.46
CA LYS A 135 20.63 1.15 3.38
C LYS A 135 20.27 0.09 2.35
N VAL A 136 21.21 -0.78 2.01
CA VAL A 136 20.97 -1.90 1.09
C VAL A 136 19.90 -2.82 1.66
N MET A 137 20.01 -3.23 2.92
CA MET A 137 19.03 -4.10 3.57
C MET A 137 17.65 -3.45 3.64
N PHE A 138 17.59 -2.16 3.97
CA PHE A 138 16.36 -1.38 4.03
C PHE A 138 15.67 -1.32 2.65
N GLU A 139 16.42 -0.97 1.59
CA GLU A 139 15.87 -0.90 0.22
C GLU A 139 15.47 -2.28 -0.30
N THR A 140 16.31 -3.29 -0.12
CA THR A 140 16.01 -4.66 -0.56
C THR A 140 14.72 -5.18 0.08
N ARG A 141 14.56 -4.97 1.40
CA ARG A 141 13.31 -5.34 2.08
C ARG A 141 12.13 -4.54 1.56
N GLY A 142 12.28 -3.23 1.41
CA GLY A 142 11.21 -2.36 0.89
C GLY A 142 10.79 -2.74 -0.53
N VAL A 143 11.72 -3.04 -1.41
CA VAL A 143 11.45 -3.52 -2.78
C VAL A 143 10.74 -4.87 -2.75
N LEU A 144 11.19 -5.82 -1.94
CA LEU A 144 10.53 -7.12 -1.82
C LEU A 144 9.10 -7.00 -1.30
N LEU A 145 8.84 -6.15 -0.31
CA LEU A 145 7.48 -5.89 0.18
C LEU A 145 6.58 -5.35 -0.93
N HIS A 146 7.07 -4.44 -1.77
CA HIS A 146 6.32 -3.89 -2.91
C HIS A 146 6.03 -4.95 -3.98
N GLU A 147 7.06 -5.61 -4.50
CA GLU A 147 6.92 -6.55 -5.62
C GLU A 147 6.17 -7.84 -5.22
N LEU A 148 6.35 -8.32 -3.99
CA LEU A 148 5.59 -9.45 -3.47
C LEU A 148 4.12 -9.08 -3.20
N THR A 149 3.81 -7.80 -2.93
CA THR A 149 2.43 -7.36 -2.87
C THR A 149 1.74 -7.57 -4.20
N HIS A 150 2.38 -7.22 -5.33
CA HIS A 150 1.84 -7.52 -6.66
C HIS A 150 1.68 -9.03 -6.95
N ALA A 151 2.38 -9.89 -6.23
CA ALA A 151 2.20 -11.33 -6.36
C ALA A 151 0.93 -11.85 -5.67
N TYR A 152 0.56 -11.24 -4.53
CA TYR A 152 -0.51 -11.76 -3.67
C TYR A 152 -1.76 -10.88 -3.59
N GLN A 153 -1.69 -9.60 -3.94
CA GLN A 153 -2.87 -8.73 -3.87
C GLN A 153 -3.96 -9.18 -4.83
N LEU A 154 -5.20 -8.90 -4.47
CA LEU A 154 -6.36 -9.11 -5.33
C LEU A 154 -6.49 -7.95 -6.31
N GLU A 155 -7.12 -8.21 -7.46
CA GLU A 155 -7.27 -7.25 -8.54
C GLU A 155 -8.70 -6.70 -8.63
N PRO A 156 -8.87 -5.38 -8.84
CA PRO A 156 -10.17 -4.77 -9.09
C PRO A 156 -10.95 -5.43 -10.22
N GLN A 157 -12.24 -5.72 -10.02
CA GLN A 157 -13.08 -6.38 -11.00
C GLN A 157 -14.02 -5.40 -11.71
N GLY A 158 -14.33 -5.69 -12.98
CA GLY A 158 -15.31 -4.94 -13.76
C GLY A 158 -14.86 -3.59 -14.30
N ILE A 159 -13.56 -3.23 -14.19
CA ILE A 159 -13.03 -1.93 -14.61
C ILE A 159 -11.83 -2.00 -15.58
N GLY A 160 -11.62 -3.15 -16.20
CA GLY A 160 -10.49 -3.34 -17.12
C GLY A 160 -9.25 -3.91 -16.45
N SER A 161 -8.05 -3.38 -16.75
CA SER A 161 -6.78 -3.95 -16.30
C SER A 161 -5.76 -2.86 -15.97
N TYR A 162 -4.62 -3.28 -15.41
CA TYR A 162 -3.49 -2.42 -15.07
C TYR A 162 -3.05 -1.48 -16.21
N GLY A 163 -3.01 -1.97 -17.44
CA GLY A 163 -2.59 -1.19 -18.62
C GLY A 163 -3.67 -0.32 -19.26
N THR A 164 -4.95 -0.50 -18.87
CA THR A 164 -6.09 0.14 -19.55
C THR A 164 -6.93 1.04 -18.66
N ASN A 165 -6.75 0.97 -17.34
CA ASN A 165 -7.56 1.73 -16.38
C ASN A 165 -6.72 2.37 -15.28
N ARG A 166 -6.80 3.70 -15.16
CA ARG A 166 -6.02 4.47 -14.18
C ARG A 166 -6.40 4.15 -12.73
N THR A 167 -7.69 3.90 -12.45
CA THR A 167 -8.17 3.51 -11.11
C THR A 167 -7.61 2.17 -10.70
N PHE A 168 -7.62 1.20 -11.63
CA PHE A 168 -7.00 -0.11 -11.42
C PHE A 168 -5.50 0.04 -11.10
N TRP A 169 -4.77 0.77 -11.93
CA TRP A 169 -3.34 1.00 -11.75
C TRP A 169 -3.04 1.70 -10.40
N ALA A 170 -3.80 2.76 -10.05
CA ALA A 170 -3.58 3.50 -8.81
C ALA A 170 -3.84 2.65 -7.56
N PHE A 171 -4.84 1.75 -7.60
CA PHE A 171 -5.07 0.77 -6.52
C PHE A 171 -3.90 -0.21 -6.41
N ILE A 172 -3.46 -0.80 -7.51
CA ILE A 172 -2.41 -1.83 -7.52
C ILE A 172 -1.09 -1.28 -6.96
N GLU A 173 -0.64 -0.13 -7.48
CA GLU A 173 0.60 0.50 -7.04
C GLU A 173 0.48 1.10 -5.63
N GLY A 174 -0.70 1.68 -5.33
CA GLY A 174 -0.98 2.23 -4.01
C GLY A 174 -0.98 1.16 -2.92
N MET A 175 -1.56 -0.01 -3.17
CA MET A 175 -1.55 -1.13 -2.21
C MET A 175 -0.14 -1.69 -2.01
N ALA A 176 0.67 -1.78 -3.06
CA ALA A 176 2.05 -2.24 -2.95
C ALA A 176 2.87 -1.31 -2.04
N ASP A 177 2.76 0.00 -2.24
CA ASP A 177 3.43 0.95 -1.36
C ASP A 177 2.77 1.04 0.03
N ALA A 178 1.45 0.84 0.17
CA ALA A 178 0.81 0.77 1.49
C ALA A 178 1.36 -0.39 2.34
N VAL A 179 1.57 -1.56 1.74
CA VAL A 179 2.22 -2.69 2.42
C VAL A 179 3.65 -2.34 2.81
N ARG A 180 4.40 -1.70 1.91
CA ARG A 180 5.76 -1.23 2.18
C ARG A 180 5.80 -0.20 3.33
N VAL A 181 4.91 0.82 3.32
CA VAL A 181 4.77 1.82 4.40
C VAL A 181 4.40 1.15 5.72
N ALA A 182 3.37 0.29 5.71
CA ALA A 182 2.85 -0.37 6.90
C ALA A 182 3.89 -1.24 7.62
N ASN A 183 4.89 -1.71 6.90
CA ASN A 183 5.97 -2.57 7.41
C ASN A 183 7.32 -1.85 7.52
N GLY A 184 7.32 -0.51 7.55
CA GLY A 184 8.53 0.28 7.79
C GLY A 184 9.54 0.29 6.65
N GLY A 185 9.10 0.11 5.40
CA GLY A 185 9.96 0.11 4.22
C GLY A 185 10.21 1.50 3.61
N PHE A 186 9.79 2.59 4.30
CA PHE A 186 10.10 3.98 3.99
C PHE A 186 10.49 4.73 5.27
N TYR A 187 11.19 5.86 5.14
CA TYR A 187 11.66 6.67 6.27
C TYR A 187 10.59 7.64 6.82
N GLY A 188 9.33 7.20 6.85
CA GLY A 188 8.22 7.99 7.38
C GLY A 188 8.00 9.27 6.57
N GLU A 189 7.82 10.41 7.25
CA GLU A 189 7.51 11.70 6.61
C GLU A 189 8.54 12.17 5.57
N LYS A 190 9.80 11.72 5.64
CA LYS A 190 10.83 12.08 4.66
C LYS A 190 10.56 11.52 3.28
N ASP A 191 9.90 10.37 3.21
CA ASP A 191 9.58 9.69 1.95
C ASP A 191 8.15 9.93 1.48
N ARG A 192 7.33 10.57 2.32
CA ARG A 192 5.96 10.94 1.97
C ARG A 192 5.97 12.06 0.90
N PRO A 193 5.35 11.84 -0.26
CA PRO A 193 5.18 12.92 -1.22
C PRO A 193 4.24 13.99 -0.65
N LYS A 194 4.56 15.26 -0.89
CA LYS A 194 3.70 16.39 -0.53
C LYS A 194 2.74 16.72 -1.66
N GLY A 195 1.51 17.07 -1.31
CA GLY A 195 0.46 17.37 -2.29
C GLY A 195 0.12 16.19 -3.20
N GLY A 196 -0.21 16.47 -4.46
CA GLY A 196 -0.58 15.45 -5.43
C GLY A 196 -1.97 14.89 -5.21
N HIS A 197 -2.20 13.63 -5.58
CA HIS A 197 -3.50 12.97 -5.49
C HIS A 197 -3.32 11.45 -5.28
N TYR A 198 -4.24 10.76 -4.60
CA TYR A 198 -4.18 9.30 -4.42
C TYR A 198 -4.16 8.55 -5.76
N MET A 199 -4.79 9.12 -6.80
CA MET A 199 -4.74 8.59 -8.16
C MET A 199 -3.34 8.63 -8.81
N ASN A 200 -2.35 9.25 -8.15
CA ASN A 200 -0.96 9.17 -8.58
C ASN A 200 -0.32 7.81 -8.22
N GLY A 201 -1.03 6.96 -7.47
CA GLY A 201 -0.55 5.64 -7.08
C GLY A 201 0.69 5.71 -6.17
N TYR A 202 1.46 4.62 -6.11
CA TYR A 202 2.70 4.53 -5.34
C TYR A 202 2.58 5.17 -3.94
N ARG A 203 3.59 5.95 -3.53
CA ARG A 203 3.65 6.58 -2.21
C ARG A 203 2.50 7.53 -1.91
N HIS A 204 1.94 8.25 -2.92
CA HIS A 204 0.77 9.12 -2.68
C HIS A 204 -0.41 8.31 -2.14
N ALA A 205 -0.75 7.23 -2.81
CA ALA A 205 -1.82 6.33 -2.38
C ALA A 205 -1.41 5.49 -1.16
N GLY A 206 -0.17 4.99 -1.13
CA GLY A 206 0.33 4.12 -0.07
C GLY A 206 0.28 4.76 1.32
N TYR A 207 0.78 5.98 1.46
CA TYR A 207 0.70 6.74 2.72
C TYR A 207 -0.73 7.07 3.11
N PHE A 208 -1.56 7.42 2.14
CA PHE A 208 -2.98 7.69 2.38
C PHE A 208 -3.75 6.46 2.86
N PHE A 209 -3.55 5.30 2.24
CA PHE A 209 -4.22 4.06 2.67
C PHE A 209 -3.79 3.63 4.08
N VAL A 210 -2.52 3.83 4.43
CA VAL A 210 -2.02 3.60 5.78
C VAL A 210 -2.60 4.62 6.76
N TRP A 211 -2.75 5.88 6.36
CA TRP A 211 -3.41 6.88 7.20
C TRP A 211 -4.89 6.51 7.47
N ILE A 212 -5.63 6.00 6.49
CA ILE A 212 -7.01 5.49 6.72
C ILE A 212 -6.97 4.33 7.72
N ARG A 213 -6.03 3.38 7.57
CA ARG A 213 -5.85 2.29 8.54
C ARG A 213 -5.66 2.83 9.97
N ASP A 214 -4.81 3.81 10.12
CA ASP A 214 -4.38 4.31 11.43
C ASP A 214 -5.43 5.22 12.11
N ASN A 215 -6.34 5.81 11.32
CA ASN A 215 -7.32 6.78 11.83
C ASN A 215 -8.77 6.29 11.79
N TYR A 216 -9.10 5.25 11.01
CA TYR A 216 -10.48 4.81 10.82
C TYR A 216 -10.70 3.32 11.11
N ASP A 217 -9.85 2.44 10.58
CA ASP A 217 -10.02 0.99 10.72
C ASP A 217 -8.68 0.25 10.67
N ALA A 218 -8.26 -0.33 11.79
CA ALA A 218 -6.99 -1.07 11.90
C ALA A 218 -6.85 -2.22 10.87
N ASP A 219 -7.95 -2.75 10.36
CA ASP A 219 -7.98 -3.81 9.36
C ASP A 219 -8.19 -3.28 7.93
N PHE A 220 -8.13 -1.97 7.73
CA PHE A 220 -8.45 -1.32 6.44
C PHE A 220 -7.72 -1.97 5.27
N LEU A 221 -6.39 -2.16 5.33
CA LEU A 221 -5.63 -2.71 4.20
C LEU A 221 -6.12 -4.11 3.80
N ARG A 222 -6.47 -4.97 4.76
CA ARG A 222 -7.03 -6.30 4.51
C ARG A 222 -8.41 -6.22 3.85
N LYS A 223 -9.29 -5.41 4.43
CA LYS A 223 -10.64 -5.18 3.91
C LYS A 223 -10.60 -4.54 2.52
N PHE A 224 -9.68 -3.60 2.31
CA PHE A 224 -9.51 -2.90 1.05
C PHE A 224 -9.01 -3.82 -0.06
N ASN A 225 -8.05 -4.70 0.25
CA ASN A 225 -7.65 -5.78 -0.65
C ASN A 225 -8.85 -6.70 -0.99
N GLN A 226 -9.64 -7.12 0.01
CA GLN A 226 -10.78 -8.01 -0.18
C GLN A 226 -11.99 -7.33 -0.85
N SER A 227 -12.10 -6.00 -0.81
CA SER A 227 -13.20 -5.28 -1.46
C SER A 227 -13.30 -5.58 -2.95
N THR A 228 -12.18 -5.94 -3.59
CA THR A 228 -12.14 -6.32 -5.01
C THR A 228 -12.96 -7.56 -5.35
N LEU A 229 -13.29 -8.40 -4.36
CA LEU A 229 -14.09 -9.61 -4.53
C LEU A 229 -15.60 -9.35 -4.57
N HIS A 230 -16.08 -8.23 -4.01
CA HIS A 230 -17.51 -7.98 -3.83
C HIS A 230 -17.99 -6.61 -4.27
N VAL A 231 -17.09 -5.64 -4.46
CA VAL A 231 -17.42 -4.35 -5.09
C VAL A 231 -17.21 -4.50 -6.61
N VAL A 232 -18.29 -4.64 -7.38
CA VAL A 232 -18.21 -4.84 -8.84
C VAL A 232 -19.30 -4.01 -9.54
N PRO A 233 -18.94 -3.11 -10.48
CA PRO A 233 -17.58 -2.71 -10.85
C PRO A 233 -16.87 -2.04 -9.69
N TRP A 234 -15.57 -2.30 -9.56
CA TRP A 234 -14.79 -1.77 -8.45
C TRP A 234 -14.57 -0.26 -8.58
N SER A 235 -14.66 0.45 -7.46
CA SER A 235 -14.26 1.86 -7.35
C SER A 235 -13.71 2.15 -5.96
N PHE A 236 -12.89 3.20 -5.85
CA PHE A 236 -12.42 3.67 -4.55
C PHE A 236 -13.60 3.99 -3.61
N ASP A 237 -14.58 4.74 -4.09
CA ASP A 237 -15.78 5.09 -3.32
C ASP A 237 -16.58 3.87 -2.87
N GLY A 238 -16.83 2.94 -3.78
CA GLY A 238 -17.55 1.70 -3.45
C GLY A 238 -16.82 0.90 -2.37
N ALA A 239 -15.49 0.80 -2.47
CA ALA A 239 -14.67 0.12 -1.48
C ALA A 239 -14.69 0.85 -0.12
N ILE A 240 -14.52 2.18 -0.10
CA ILE A 240 -14.58 3.00 1.12
C ILE A 240 -15.94 2.85 1.81
N LYS A 241 -17.04 3.00 1.07
CA LYS A 241 -18.40 2.85 1.61
C LYS A 241 -18.64 1.45 2.18
N SER A 242 -18.18 0.40 1.48
CA SER A 242 -18.31 -0.97 1.96
C SER A 242 -17.56 -1.26 3.26
N ILE A 243 -16.46 -0.54 3.53
CA ILE A 243 -15.58 -0.75 4.69
C ILE A 243 -15.96 0.16 5.86
N LEU A 244 -16.13 1.46 5.58
CA LEU A 244 -16.31 2.49 6.60
C LEU A 244 -17.77 2.92 6.77
N GLY A 245 -18.64 2.63 5.78
CA GLY A 245 -20.05 2.99 5.76
C GLY A 245 -20.38 4.12 4.78
N GLU A 246 -21.67 4.24 4.43
CA GLU A 246 -22.20 5.11 3.34
C GLU A 246 -21.87 6.61 3.47
N LYS A 247 -21.59 7.07 4.67
CA LYS A 247 -21.27 8.49 4.95
C LYS A 247 -19.85 8.91 4.54
N TYR A 248 -18.99 7.95 4.19
CA TYR A 248 -17.61 8.21 3.81
C TYR A 248 -17.45 8.13 2.29
N ASP A 249 -16.62 8.99 1.73
CA ASP A 249 -16.17 8.98 0.35
C ASP A 249 -14.68 9.24 0.27
N ILE A 250 -14.07 8.84 -0.84
CA ILE A 250 -12.62 8.87 -0.99
C ILE A 250 -12.04 10.29 -1.07
N GLU A 251 -12.78 11.24 -1.70
CA GLU A 251 -12.32 12.63 -1.86
C GLU A 251 -12.32 13.37 -0.53
N THR A 252 -13.37 13.19 0.28
CA THR A 252 -13.44 13.75 1.63
C THR A 252 -12.30 13.19 2.51
N LEU A 253 -12.04 11.87 2.46
CA LEU A 253 -10.95 11.27 3.20
C LEU A 253 -9.58 11.75 2.69
N TRP A 254 -9.43 11.95 1.38
CA TRP A 254 -8.20 12.50 0.82
C TRP A 254 -7.95 13.93 1.31
N HIS A 255 -8.99 14.77 1.30
CA HIS A 255 -8.91 16.13 1.84
C HIS A 255 -8.53 16.12 3.33
N GLU A 256 -9.20 15.32 4.16
CA GLU A 256 -8.86 15.18 5.58
C GLU A 256 -7.42 14.70 5.79
N TYR A 257 -6.94 13.77 4.97
CA TYR A 257 -5.54 13.34 4.99
C TYR A 257 -4.59 14.50 4.70
N GLN A 258 -4.84 15.28 3.63
CA GLN A 258 -3.98 16.40 3.26
C GLN A 258 -3.92 17.48 4.36
N VAL A 259 -5.04 17.76 5.02
CA VAL A 259 -5.08 18.64 6.20
C VAL A 259 -4.27 18.04 7.35
N ALA A 260 -4.51 16.77 7.67
CA ALA A 260 -3.86 16.10 8.80
C ALA A 260 -2.33 16.02 8.67
N VAL A 261 -1.81 15.92 7.43
CA VAL A 261 -0.36 15.88 7.16
C VAL A 261 0.24 17.26 6.83
N GLY A 262 -0.56 18.32 6.87
CA GLY A 262 -0.13 19.70 6.67
C GLY A 262 0.18 20.07 5.22
N ASP A 263 -0.34 19.34 4.24
CA ASP A 263 -0.18 19.66 2.81
C ASP A 263 -1.11 20.81 2.37
N ILE A 264 -2.27 20.94 3.01
CA ILE A 264 -3.22 22.05 2.84
C ILE A 264 -3.66 22.59 4.20
N LYS A 265 -4.14 23.83 4.22
CA LYS A 265 -4.76 24.45 5.40
C LYS A 265 -6.25 24.13 5.44
N GLU A 266 -6.84 24.06 6.64
CA GLU A 266 -8.29 24.01 6.84
C GLU A 266 -9.00 25.21 6.23
#